data_2db5f9180717fef89ee69a87eddb6514
#
_entry.id   2db5f9180717fef89ee69a87eddb6514
#
_cell.length_a   1.000
_cell.length_b   1.000
_cell.length_c   1.000
_cell.angle_alpha   90.00
_cell.angle_beta   90.00
_cell.angle_gamma   90.00
#
_symmetry.space_group_name_H-M   'P 1'
#
loop_
_entity.id
_entity.type
_entity.pdbx_description
1 polymer ?
#
loop_
_entity_poly.entity_id
_entity_poly.type
_entity_poly.pdbx_seq_one_letter_code
_entity_poly.pdbx_strand_id
1 'polypeptide(L)'
;MFYHWPDCGYIELIILYKFINPDKYSFYSDLNKVYTAMVKGMYHYMAELWKKPYEGELGKLMKQRLIAWRREPAVVRIERPTRLDRAHALGYKAKLGFIIVRVRVRKGGRRKPRPDSGRRPKRMGIYGFAPAKSLRLIAEERVARKYPNLEVLNSYYVGEDGNYKWFEVILVDPHHPAICRDPDIGWICSKQHRGRVFRGLTSAGKKMRGLRKSRGLKYTIKYKWKRKQKERMLKKRHEASRGAREPWSIAKKLEEE
;
A
#
# COMPACT_ATOMS: atom_id res chain seq x y z
N MET A 1 -35.52 22.87 -9.95
CA MET A 1 -35.19 24.14 -9.27
C MET A 1 -33.67 24.23 -9.16
N PHE A 2 -33.07 24.99 -10.06
CA PHE A 2 -31.61 25.21 -10.10
C PHE A 2 -31.29 26.37 -9.13
N TYR A 3 -30.48 26.13 -8.11
CA TYR A 3 -29.91 27.20 -7.30
C TYR A 3 -28.78 27.87 -8.07
N HIS A 4 -29.07 29.09 -8.50
CA HIS A 4 -28.12 30.00 -9.10
C HIS A 4 -27.26 30.59 -7.97
N TRP A 5 -25.95 30.44 -8.02
CA TRP A 5 -25.00 31.10 -7.14
C TRP A 5 -24.71 32.49 -7.73
N PRO A 6 -24.84 33.57 -6.99
CA PRO A 6 -24.50 34.89 -7.49
C PRO A 6 -22.98 35.08 -7.49
N ASP A 7 -22.52 35.50 -8.65
CA ASP A 7 -21.15 35.63 -9.05
C ASP A 7 -20.39 36.81 -8.47
N CYS A 8 -19.05 36.65 -8.45
CA CYS A 8 -17.95 37.61 -8.63
C CYS A 8 -17.83 38.88 -7.78
N GLY A 9 -18.86 39.45 -7.19
CA GLY A 9 -18.75 40.70 -6.39
C GLY A 9 -18.06 40.52 -5.04
N TYR A 10 -18.07 39.31 -4.49
CA TYR A 10 -17.49 39.04 -3.16
C TYR A 10 -15.96 38.94 -3.16
N ILE A 11 -15.35 38.60 -4.26
CA ILE A 11 -13.89 38.41 -4.32
C ILE A 11 -13.17 39.75 -4.32
N GLU A 12 -13.71 40.74 -5.01
CA GLU A 12 -13.15 42.12 -5.00
C GLU A 12 -13.32 42.82 -3.65
N LEU A 13 -14.45 42.65 -2.99
CA LEU A 13 -14.68 43.12 -1.64
C LEU A 13 -13.74 42.49 -0.59
N ILE A 14 -13.44 41.20 -0.75
CA ILE A 14 -12.48 40.47 0.10
C ILE A 14 -11.05 41.00 -0.13
N ILE A 15 -10.68 41.31 -1.37
CA ILE A 15 -9.36 41.86 -1.70
C ILE A 15 -9.20 43.30 -1.16
N LEU A 16 -10.22 44.13 -1.27
CA LEU A 16 -10.24 45.49 -0.70
C LEU A 16 -10.19 45.47 0.82
N TYR A 17 -10.93 44.56 1.46
CA TYR A 17 -10.91 44.41 2.93
C TYR A 17 -9.56 43.90 3.45
N LYS A 18 -8.84 43.15 2.63
CA LYS A 18 -7.49 42.63 2.91
C LYS A 18 -6.45 43.77 2.96
N PHE A 19 -6.62 44.80 2.12
CA PHE A 19 -5.75 45.99 2.09
C PHE A 19 -5.97 46.91 3.26
N ILE A 20 -7.19 47.00 3.81
CA ILE A 20 -7.58 47.94 4.86
C ILE A 20 -7.30 47.40 6.28
N ASN A 21 -7.25 46.06 6.48
CA ASN A 21 -7.09 45.45 7.81
C ASN A 21 -6.20 44.20 7.80
N PRO A 22 -4.88 44.33 7.66
CA PRO A 22 -3.98 43.19 7.57
C PRO A 22 -3.98 42.31 8.83
N ASP A 23 -4.12 42.89 10.02
CA ASP A 23 -4.06 42.17 11.31
C ASP A 23 -5.30 41.27 11.57
N LYS A 24 -6.47 41.72 11.14
CA LYS A 24 -7.69 40.90 11.23
C LYS A 24 -7.70 39.71 10.29
N TYR A 25 -7.02 39.83 9.18
CA TYR A 25 -6.95 38.73 8.20
C TYR A 25 -6.05 37.57 8.66
N SER A 26 -5.01 37.86 9.43
CA SER A 26 -4.19 36.83 10.08
C SER A 26 -5.03 35.97 11.01
N PHE A 27 -5.89 36.60 11.83
CA PHE A 27 -6.79 35.92 12.76
C PHE A 27 -7.81 35.02 12.03
N TYR A 28 -8.40 35.47 10.91
CA TYR A 28 -9.31 34.65 10.11
C TYR A 28 -8.62 33.51 9.34
N SER A 29 -7.36 33.70 8.93
CA SER A 29 -6.58 32.63 8.32
C SER A 29 -6.23 31.53 9.33
N ASP A 30 -5.97 31.92 10.57
CA ASP A 30 -5.67 30.96 11.63
C ASP A 30 -6.94 30.30 12.16
N LEU A 31 -8.06 30.97 12.22
CA LEU A 31 -9.37 30.34 12.45
C LEU A 31 -9.71 29.34 11.39
N ASN A 32 -9.53 29.66 10.10
CA ASN A 32 -9.74 28.68 9.02
C ASN A 32 -8.78 27.49 9.09
N LYS A 33 -7.51 27.69 9.46
CA LYS A 33 -6.57 26.60 9.74
C LYS A 33 -7.03 25.75 10.93
N VAL A 34 -7.55 26.38 11.98
CA VAL A 34 -8.10 25.67 13.15
C VAL A 34 -9.38 24.91 12.76
N TYR A 35 -10.29 25.51 12.01
CA TYR A 35 -11.51 24.84 11.53
C TYR A 35 -11.19 23.69 10.58
N THR A 36 -10.31 23.87 9.60
CA THR A 36 -9.88 22.78 8.70
C THR A 36 -9.07 21.71 9.43
N ALA A 37 -8.36 22.05 10.49
CA ALA A 37 -7.67 21.09 11.36
C ALA A 37 -8.64 20.29 12.25
N MET A 38 -9.82 20.86 12.59
CA MET A 38 -10.80 20.21 13.48
C MET A 38 -11.73 19.23 12.73
N VAL A 39 -12.01 19.43 11.44
CA VAL A 39 -12.90 18.56 10.66
C VAL A 39 -12.09 17.41 10.06
N LYS A 40 -12.02 16.32 10.79
CA LYS A 40 -11.35 15.09 10.35
C LYS A 40 -12.41 14.07 9.92
N GLY A 41 -12.20 13.40 8.80
CA GLY A 41 -13.10 12.36 8.32
C GLY A 41 -13.10 11.11 9.21
N MET A 42 -14.14 10.27 9.11
CA MET A 42 -14.33 9.03 9.85
C MET A 42 -13.08 8.14 9.86
N TYR A 43 -12.41 7.96 8.74
CA TYR A 43 -11.20 7.14 8.63
C TYR A 43 -10.03 7.65 9.46
N HIS A 44 -9.96 8.94 9.70
CA HIS A 44 -8.93 9.52 10.57
C HIS A 44 -9.14 9.06 12.01
N TYR A 45 -10.36 9.17 12.54
CA TYR A 45 -10.68 8.74 13.91
C TYR A 45 -10.53 7.22 14.06
N MET A 46 -10.95 6.44 13.06
CA MET A 46 -10.68 5.00 13.05
C MET A 46 -9.17 4.70 13.10
N ALA A 47 -8.36 5.42 12.34
CA ALA A 47 -6.92 5.23 12.35
C ALA A 47 -6.28 5.62 13.68
N GLU A 48 -6.81 6.64 14.36
CA GLU A 48 -6.38 7.03 15.71
C GLU A 48 -6.67 5.93 16.74
N LEU A 49 -7.88 5.38 16.76
CA LEU A 49 -8.23 4.24 17.63
C LEU A 49 -7.30 3.04 17.39
N TRP A 50 -6.94 2.78 16.14
CA TRP A 50 -6.04 1.69 15.79
C TRP A 50 -4.55 1.96 16.06
N LYS A 51 -4.16 3.15 16.53
CA LYS A 51 -2.80 3.37 17.06
C LYS A 51 -2.58 2.61 18.36
N LYS A 52 -3.64 2.49 19.19
CA LYS A 52 -3.62 1.81 20.47
C LYS A 52 -4.75 0.76 20.57
N PRO A 53 -4.66 -0.35 19.80
CA PRO A 53 -5.77 -1.28 19.61
C PRO A 53 -6.12 -2.12 20.84
N TYR A 54 -5.32 -2.08 21.89
CA TYR A 54 -5.51 -2.86 23.13
C TYR A 54 -5.94 -1.99 24.32
N GLU A 55 -6.14 -0.68 24.12
CA GLU A 55 -6.61 0.26 25.13
C GLU A 55 -8.09 0.62 24.93
N GLY A 56 -8.76 1.03 26.00
CA GLY A 56 -10.16 1.49 25.98
C GLY A 56 -11.16 0.41 25.51
N GLU A 57 -12.27 0.88 24.93
CA GLU A 57 -13.35 0.01 24.44
C GLU A 57 -12.90 -0.89 23.28
N LEU A 58 -12.07 -0.37 22.38
CA LEU A 58 -11.49 -1.19 21.32
C LEU A 58 -10.65 -2.34 21.89
N GLY A 59 -9.97 -2.11 23.01
CA GLY A 59 -9.18 -3.15 23.69
C GLY A 59 -10.03 -4.30 24.22
N LYS A 60 -11.21 -4.00 24.78
CA LYS A 60 -12.18 -5.03 25.22
C LYS A 60 -12.65 -5.87 24.04
N LEU A 61 -13.06 -5.21 22.96
CA LEU A 61 -13.50 -5.87 21.72
C LEU A 61 -12.37 -6.72 21.09
N MET A 62 -11.14 -6.21 21.06
CA MET A 62 -10.00 -6.94 20.53
C MET A 62 -9.65 -8.18 21.34
N LYS A 63 -9.77 -8.13 22.67
CA LYS A 63 -9.60 -9.34 23.53
C LYS A 63 -10.61 -10.42 23.15
N GLN A 64 -11.88 -10.08 23.03
CA GLN A 64 -12.94 -11.03 22.61
C GLN A 64 -12.66 -11.61 21.23
N ARG A 65 -12.29 -10.75 20.25
CA ARG A 65 -11.94 -11.18 18.90
C ARG A 65 -10.75 -12.14 18.88
N LEU A 66 -9.69 -11.86 19.61
CA LEU A 66 -8.51 -12.72 19.67
C LEU A 66 -8.82 -14.10 20.25
N ILE A 67 -9.72 -14.19 21.24
CA ILE A 67 -10.18 -15.47 21.80
C ILE A 67 -10.93 -16.27 20.72
N ALA A 68 -11.87 -15.66 20.01
CA ALA A 68 -12.59 -16.29 18.91
C ALA A 68 -11.65 -16.72 17.78
N TRP A 69 -10.75 -15.84 17.35
CA TRP A 69 -9.84 -16.11 16.23
C TRP A 69 -8.79 -17.19 16.49
N ARG A 70 -8.47 -17.47 17.76
CA ARG A 70 -7.64 -18.63 18.12
C ARG A 70 -8.31 -19.96 17.83
N ARG A 71 -9.63 -20.02 17.94
CA ARG A 71 -10.43 -21.23 17.71
C ARG A 71 -10.73 -21.45 16.22
N GLU A 72 -10.75 -20.37 15.42
CA GLU A 72 -10.98 -20.43 13.98
C GLU A 72 -9.87 -21.13 13.21
N PRO A 73 -10.15 -21.63 12.00
CA PRO A 73 -9.12 -22.11 11.07
C PRO A 73 -8.04 -21.06 10.78
N ALA A 74 -6.87 -21.51 10.31
CA ALA A 74 -5.73 -20.62 10.04
C ALA A 74 -5.99 -19.61 8.89
N VAL A 75 -6.94 -19.91 7.99
CA VAL A 75 -7.32 -19.09 6.84
C VAL A 75 -8.83 -19.07 6.75
N VAL A 76 -9.45 -17.93 7.02
CA VAL A 76 -10.90 -17.73 7.07
C VAL A 76 -11.29 -16.58 6.14
N ARG A 77 -12.30 -16.79 5.31
CA ARG A 77 -12.94 -15.73 4.53
C ARG A 77 -13.79 -14.89 5.48
N ILE A 78 -13.73 -13.59 5.36
CA ILE A 78 -14.54 -12.64 6.12
C ILE A 78 -15.33 -11.75 5.17
N GLU A 79 -16.52 -11.35 5.57
CA GLU A 79 -17.41 -10.54 4.75
C GLU A 79 -16.96 -9.07 4.70
N ARG A 80 -16.52 -8.55 5.85
CA ARG A 80 -16.14 -7.15 6.01
C ARG A 80 -14.72 -7.03 6.61
N PRO A 81 -13.94 -6.04 6.18
CA PRO A 81 -12.62 -5.80 6.76
C PRO A 81 -12.74 -5.35 8.21
N THR A 82 -11.91 -5.90 9.10
CA THR A 82 -11.85 -5.48 10.49
C THR A 82 -11.31 -4.04 10.63
N ARG A 83 -10.39 -3.65 9.74
CA ARG A 83 -9.81 -2.30 9.66
C ARG A 83 -10.16 -1.66 8.32
N LEU A 84 -11.30 -0.98 8.29
CA LEU A 84 -11.80 -0.36 7.08
C LEU A 84 -10.89 0.78 6.59
N ASP A 85 -10.36 1.59 7.52
CA ASP A 85 -9.37 2.64 7.24
C ASP A 85 -8.18 2.11 6.44
N ARG A 86 -7.64 0.99 6.90
CA ARG A 86 -6.46 0.40 6.29
C ARG A 86 -6.77 -0.35 5.00
N ALA A 87 -7.92 -1.01 4.94
CA ALA A 87 -8.37 -1.72 3.75
C ALA A 87 -8.53 -0.75 2.57
N HIS A 88 -9.25 0.36 2.76
CA HIS A 88 -9.45 1.39 1.75
C HIS A 88 -8.15 2.05 1.31
N ALA A 89 -7.27 2.42 2.26
CA ALA A 89 -5.95 2.96 1.95
C ALA A 89 -5.05 2.01 1.12
N LEU A 90 -5.37 0.71 1.08
CA LEU A 90 -4.67 -0.32 0.31
C LEU A 90 -5.38 -0.71 -0.98
N GLY A 91 -6.47 -0.03 -1.34
CA GLY A 91 -7.20 -0.20 -2.59
C GLY A 91 -8.39 -1.16 -2.51
N TYR A 92 -8.86 -1.52 -1.32
CA TYR A 92 -10.11 -2.27 -1.17
C TYR A 92 -11.31 -1.40 -1.55
N LYS A 93 -12.22 -1.98 -2.32
CA LYS A 93 -13.53 -1.41 -2.63
C LYS A 93 -14.60 -2.44 -2.27
N ALA A 94 -15.70 -1.98 -1.67
CA ALA A 94 -16.85 -2.84 -1.29
C ALA A 94 -17.72 -3.13 -2.53
N LYS A 95 -17.19 -3.88 -3.49
CA LYS A 95 -17.90 -4.30 -4.71
C LYS A 95 -17.57 -5.76 -5.04
N LEU A 96 -18.37 -6.35 -5.90
CA LEU A 96 -18.17 -7.71 -6.39
C LEU A 96 -16.78 -7.88 -7.00
N GLY A 97 -16.17 -9.03 -6.78
CA GLY A 97 -14.81 -9.34 -7.19
C GLY A 97 -13.74 -9.03 -6.14
N PHE A 98 -14.06 -8.33 -5.03
CA PHE A 98 -13.17 -8.18 -3.89
C PHE A 98 -13.53 -9.18 -2.78
N ILE A 99 -12.53 -9.85 -2.25
CA ILE A 99 -12.68 -10.82 -1.15
C ILE A 99 -11.61 -10.52 -0.10
N ILE A 100 -12.00 -10.61 1.16
CA ILE A 100 -11.06 -10.46 2.28
C ILE A 100 -10.91 -11.79 3.01
N VAL A 101 -9.67 -12.11 3.33
CA VAL A 101 -9.32 -13.34 4.03
C VAL A 101 -8.44 -13.02 5.22
N ARG A 102 -8.86 -13.43 6.41
CA ARG A 102 -8.06 -13.35 7.63
C ARG A 102 -7.16 -14.57 7.75
N VAL A 103 -5.89 -14.32 8.07
CA VAL A 103 -4.87 -15.37 8.17
C VAL A 103 -4.14 -15.28 9.49
N ARG A 104 -4.08 -16.42 10.18
CA ARG A 104 -3.30 -16.60 11.39
C ARG A 104 -1.91 -17.14 11.05
N VAL A 105 -0.87 -16.50 11.54
CA VAL A 105 0.53 -16.92 11.36
C VAL A 105 1.22 -16.99 12.72
N ARG A 106 1.82 -18.13 13.05
CA ARG A 106 2.57 -18.32 14.30
C ARG A 106 3.75 -17.35 14.39
N LYS A 107 3.96 -16.78 15.56
CA LYS A 107 5.15 -15.97 15.91
C LYS A 107 6.37 -16.88 16.15
N GLY A 108 7.51 -16.28 16.37
CA GLY A 108 8.76 -16.95 16.68
C GLY A 108 9.65 -17.22 15.47
N GLY A 109 10.76 -17.87 15.74
CA GLY A 109 11.78 -18.21 14.74
C GLY A 109 11.29 -19.25 13.73
N ARG A 110 11.86 -19.22 12.53
CA ARG A 110 11.64 -20.20 11.46
C ARG A 110 12.97 -20.74 10.94
N ARG A 111 13.95 -20.79 11.82
CA ARG A 111 15.25 -21.37 11.52
C ARG A 111 15.09 -22.88 11.37
N LYS A 112 15.63 -23.43 10.32
CA LYS A 112 15.68 -24.86 10.16
C LYS A 112 16.72 -25.44 11.12
N PRO A 113 16.43 -26.52 11.87
CA PRO A 113 17.43 -27.19 12.68
C PRO A 113 18.51 -27.78 11.77
N ARG A 114 19.73 -27.82 12.26
CA ARG A 114 20.83 -28.49 11.55
C ARG A 114 20.62 -30.00 11.64
N PRO A 115 20.59 -30.73 10.51
CA PRO A 115 20.53 -32.18 10.57
C PRO A 115 21.88 -32.71 11.11
N ASP A 116 21.82 -33.65 12.02
CA ASP A 116 22.97 -34.24 12.69
C ASP A 116 23.00 -35.74 12.53
N SER A 117 21.86 -36.39 12.63
CA SER A 117 21.68 -37.83 12.63
C SER A 117 22.14 -38.48 11.31
N GLY A 118 23.08 -39.44 11.37
CA GLY A 118 23.57 -40.22 10.26
C GLY A 118 24.33 -39.44 9.15
N ARG A 119 24.77 -38.21 9.42
CA ARG A 119 25.44 -37.34 8.44
C ARG A 119 26.88 -37.03 8.86
N ARG A 120 27.79 -37.00 7.89
CA ARG A 120 29.15 -36.47 8.08
C ARG A 120 29.09 -34.95 8.27
N PRO A 121 30.01 -34.31 9.04
CA PRO A 121 29.97 -32.85 9.32
C PRO A 121 29.81 -31.97 8.09
N LYS A 122 30.50 -32.24 6.97
CA LYS A 122 30.35 -31.49 5.72
C LYS A 122 28.98 -31.63 5.03
N ARG A 123 28.17 -32.61 5.42
CA ARG A 123 26.80 -32.84 4.90
C ARG A 123 25.71 -32.31 5.86
N MET A 124 26.09 -31.78 7.01
CA MET A 124 25.15 -31.21 7.99
C MET A 124 24.76 -29.77 7.65
N GLY A 125 25.32 -29.16 6.62
CA GLY A 125 24.96 -27.82 6.17
C GLY A 125 23.54 -27.76 5.61
N ILE A 126 22.81 -26.68 5.92
CA ILE A 126 21.49 -26.43 5.35
C ILE A 126 21.53 -25.13 4.57
N TYR A 127 21.11 -25.20 3.33
CA TYR A 127 20.89 -24.02 2.52
C TYR A 127 19.56 -23.34 2.90
N GLY A 128 19.55 -22.01 2.96
CA GLY A 128 18.35 -21.26 3.29
C GLY A 128 17.90 -21.43 4.75
N PHE A 129 18.82 -21.29 5.68
CA PHE A 129 18.63 -21.47 7.13
C PHE A 129 17.43 -20.72 7.71
N ALA A 130 17.20 -19.49 7.24
CA ALA A 130 16.01 -18.70 7.55
C ALA A 130 15.30 -18.33 6.26
N PRO A 131 13.95 -18.27 6.24
CA PRO A 131 13.17 -18.01 5.03
C PRO A 131 13.34 -16.58 4.49
N ALA A 132 13.94 -15.66 5.24
CA ALA A 132 14.10 -14.23 4.90
C ALA A 132 12.78 -13.54 4.48
N LYS A 133 11.64 -14.06 4.96
CA LYS A 133 10.29 -13.58 4.65
C LYS A 133 9.63 -13.03 5.91
N SER A 134 8.92 -11.91 5.78
CA SER A 134 8.08 -11.40 6.87
C SER A 134 6.86 -12.29 7.08
N LEU A 135 6.29 -12.28 8.30
CA LEU A 135 5.06 -13.02 8.61
C LEU A 135 3.90 -12.61 7.69
N ARG A 136 3.86 -11.33 7.33
CA ARG A 136 2.90 -10.77 6.38
C ARG A 136 3.00 -11.41 4.99
N LEU A 137 4.22 -11.57 4.46
CA LEU A 137 4.42 -12.23 3.17
C LEU A 137 4.04 -13.72 3.23
N ILE A 138 4.35 -14.38 4.35
CA ILE A 138 3.95 -15.78 4.57
C ILE A 138 2.42 -15.91 4.57
N ALA A 139 1.70 -14.94 5.17
CA ALA A 139 0.25 -14.90 5.13
C ALA A 139 -0.28 -14.77 3.70
N GLU A 140 0.27 -13.83 2.93
CA GLU A 140 -0.09 -13.63 1.51
C GLU A 140 0.14 -14.92 0.68
N GLU A 141 1.28 -15.60 0.85
CA GLU A 141 1.59 -16.85 0.14
C GLU A 141 0.64 -18.01 0.52
N ARG A 142 0.24 -18.11 1.79
CA ARG A 142 -0.72 -19.13 2.24
C ARG A 142 -2.08 -18.95 1.60
N VAL A 143 -2.54 -17.70 1.54
CA VAL A 143 -3.83 -17.36 0.91
C VAL A 143 -3.77 -17.62 -0.60
N ALA A 144 -2.71 -17.20 -1.28
CA ALA A 144 -2.56 -17.42 -2.72
C ALA A 144 -2.54 -18.91 -3.10
N ARG A 145 -2.03 -19.80 -2.22
CA ARG A 145 -2.11 -21.25 -2.45
C ARG A 145 -3.52 -21.81 -2.21
N LYS A 146 -4.28 -21.24 -1.28
CA LYS A 146 -5.65 -21.69 -0.98
C LYS A 146 -6.66 -21.20 -2.02
N TYR A 147 -6.41 -20.03 -2.63
CA TYR A 147 -7.27 -19.40 -3.62
C TYR A 147 -6.51 -19.14 -4.94
N PRO A 148 -6.23 -20.19 -5.74
CA PRO A 148 -5.41 -20.06 -6.95
C PRO A 148 -6.09 -19.26 -8.07
N ASN A 149 -7.42 -19.13 -8.03
CA ASN A 149 -8.24 -18.35 -8.95
C ASN A 149 -8.26 -16.84 -8.63
N LEU A 150 -7.76 -16.43 -7.46
CA LEU A 150 -7.78 -15.05 -7.00
C LEU A 150 -6.36 -14.50 -6.90
N GLU A 151 -6.21 -13.23 -7.23
CA GLU A 151 -4.92 -12.55 -7.08
C GLU A 151 -4.86 -11.68 -5.82
N VAL A 152 -3.73 -11.73 -5.12
CA VAL A 152 -3.53 -10.92 -3.92
C VAL A 152 -3.20 -9.49 -4.31
N LEU A 153 -4.06 -8.54 -3.95
CA LEU A 153 -3.80 -7.11 -4.12
C LEU A 153 -2.79 -6.62 -3.08
N ASN A 154 -3.13 -6.77 -1.80
CA ASN A 154 -2.32 -6.32 -0.68
C ASN A 154 -2.76 -7.03 0.62
N SER A 155 -2.11 -6.69 1.73
CA SER A 155 -2.46 -7.21 3.05
C SER A 155 -2.18 -6.18 4.13
N TYR A 156 -2.72 -6.35 5.33
CA TYR A 156 -2.45 -5.50 6.49
C TYR A 156 -2.54 -6.28 7.80
N TYR A 157 -1.94 -5.72 8.80
CA TYR A 157 -1.93 -6.25 10.16
C TYR A 157 -3.22 -5.86 10.88
N VAL A 158 -3.80 -6.79 11.61
CA VAL A 158 -5.02 -6.59 12.40
C VAL A 158 -4.76 -6.72 13.90
N GLY A 159 -4.06 -7.75 14.33
CA GLY A 159 -3.78 -7.96 15.74
C GLY A 159 -2.76 -9.05 15.99
N GLU A 160 -2.33 -9.18 17.25
CA GLU A 160 -1.44 -10.25 17.68
C GLU A 160 -1.69 -10.63 19.14
N ASP A 161 -1.34 -11.84 19.44
CA ASP A 161 -1.22 -12.34 20.80
C ASP A 161 0.21 -12.86 21.08
N GLY A 162 0.41 -13.59 22.17
CA GLY A 162 1.69 -14.21 22.49
C GLY A 162 2.21 -15.13 21.37
N ASN A 163 1.34 -15.94 20.78
CA ASN A 163 1.70 -17.02 19.86
C ASN A 163 1.49 -16.70 18.39
N TYR A 164 0.52 -15.82 18.05
CA TYR A 164 0.06 -15.60 16.69
C TYR A 164 0.03 -14.13 16.32
N LYS A 165 0.15 -13.87 14.99
CA LYS A 165 -0.20 -12.60 14.34
C LYS A 165 -1.29 -12.85 13.31
N TRP A 166 -2.28 -11.97 13.29
CA TRP A 166 -3.37 -11.99 12.31
C TRP A 166 -3.17 -10.89 11.26
N PHE A 167 -3.33 -11.30 10.02
CA PHE A 167 -3.28 -10.42 8.87
C PHE A 167 -4.55 -10.59 8.07
N GLU A 168 -5.07 -9.51 7.53
CA GLU A 168 -6.11 -9.56 6.52
C GLU A 168 -5.49 -9.33 5.14
N VAL A 169 -5.86 -10.17 4.20
CA VAL A 169 -5.37 -10.19 2.82
C VAL A 169 -6.52 -9.85 1.90
N ILE A 170 -6.30 -8.83 1.07
CA ILE A 170 -7.27 -8.39 0.07
C ILE A 170 -6.99 -9.17 -1.21
N LEU A 171 -7.98 -9.94 -1.64
CA LEU A 171 -8.00 -10.71 -2.88
C LEU A 171 -8.89 -10.02 -3.91
N VAL A 172 -8.56 -10.20 -5.15
CA VAL A 172 -9.32 -9.69 -6.30
C VAL A 172 -9.49 -10.81 -7.31
N ASP A 173 -10.68 -10.95 -7.85
CA ASP A 173 -10.96 -11.86 -8.95
C ASP A 173 -10.59 -11.19 -10.28
N PRO A 174 -9.53 -11.65 -10.97
CA PRO A 174 -9.09 -11.04 -12.22
C PRO A 174 -10.01 -11.34 -13.41
N HIS A 175 -10.96 -12.26 -13.27
CA HIS A 175 -11.90 -12.62 -14.33
C HIS A 175 -13.27 -11.95 -14.17
N HIS A 176 -13.53 -11.28 -13.04
CA HIS A 176 -14.80 -10.66 -12.78
C HIS A 176 -14.99 -9.38 -13.64
N PRO A 177 -16.10 -9.23 -14.40
CA PRO A 177 -16.31 -8.10 -15.31
C PRO A 177 -16.22 -6.72 -14.63
N ALA A 178 -16.76 -6.60 -13.39
CA ALA A 178 -16.69 -5.36 -12.62
C ALA A 178 -15.26 -4.95 -12.24
N ILE A 179 -14.31 -5.90 -12.18
CA ILE A 179 -12.91 -5.63 -11.92
C ILE A 179 -12.19 -5.25 -13.21
N CYS A 180 -12.44 -5.96 -14.30
CA CYS A 180 -11.81 -5.69 -15.59
C CYS A 180 -12.16 -4.29 -16.14
N ARG A 181 -13.38 -3.82 -15.89
CA ARG A 181 -13.86 -2.50 -16.32
C ARG A 181 -13.46 -1.36 -15.39
N ASP A 182 -12.95 -1.64 -14.19
CA ASP A 182 -12.55 -0.60 -13.24
C ASP A 182 -11.18 -0.01 -13.64
N PRO A 183 -11.08 1.30 -13.95
CA PRO A 183 -9.83 1.93 -14.36
C PRO A 183 -8.75 1.88 -13.29
N ASP A 184 -9.13 1.86 -11.99
CA ASP A 184 -8.18 1.87 -10.88
C ASP A 184 -7.54 0.50 -10.64
N ILE A 185 -8.26 -0.60 -10.90
CA ILE A 185 -7.84 -1.96 -10.53
C ILE A 185 -7.70 -2.90 -11.73
N GLY A 186 -8.24 -2.55 -12.91
CA GLY A 186 -8.25 -3.38 -14.12
C GLY A 186 -6.87 -3.89 -14.54
N TRP A 187 -5.79 -3.20 -14.14
CA TRP A 187 -4.41 -3.63 -14.37
C TRP A 187 -4.10 -5.03 -13.79
N ILE A 188 -4.84 -5.50 -12.76
CA ILE A 188 -4.60 -6.81 -12.12
C ILE A 188 -5.03 -7.97 -13.01
N CYS A 189 -5.95 -7.72 -13.96
CA CYS A 189 -6.45 -8.73 -14.92
C CYS A 189 -5.40 -9.14 -15.94
N SER A 190 -4.33 -8.36 -16.14
CA SER A 190 -3.26 -8.67 -17.08
C SER A 190 -2.48 -9.92 -16.66
N LYS A 191 -2.15 -10.79 -17.62
CA LYS A 191 -1.40 -12.06 -17.42
C LYS A 191 -0.10 -11.87 -16.64
N GLN A 192 0.56 -10.72 -16.77
CA GLN A 192 1.78 -10.37 -16.04
C GLN A 192 1.60 -10.27 -14.52
N HIS A 193 0.36 -10.14 -14.03
CA HIS A 193 0.06 -10.05 -12.60
C HIS A 193 -0.34 -11.38 -11.96
N ARG A 194 -0.47 -12.45 -12.76
CA ARG A 194 -0.79 -13.78 -12.25
C ARG A 194 0.33 -14.30 -11.34
N GLY A 195 -0.05 -14.82 -10.17
CA GLY A 195 0.89 -15.34 -9.16
C GLY A 195 1.85 -14.29 -8.60
N ARG A 196 1.43 -13.03 -8.52
CA ARG A 196 2.25 -11.87 -8.15
C ARG A 196 2.90 -11.96 -6.76
N VAL A 197 2.30 -12.68 -5.83
CA VAL A 197 2.84 -12.90 -4.47
C VAL A 197 4.15 -13.66 -4.52
N PHE A 198 4.19 -14.77 -5.26
CA PHE A 198 5.37 -15.64 -5.35
C PHE A 198 6.55 -14.97 -6.06
N ARG A 199 6.27 -14.01 -6.93
CA ARG A 199 7.29 -13.19 -7.61
C ARG A 199 7.69 -11.94 -6.81
N GLY A 200 7.14 -11.76 -5.62
CA GLY A 200 7.45 -10.61 -4.75
C GLY A 200 7.00 -9.27 -5.31
N LEU A 201 5.87 -9.20 -5.98
CA LEU A 201 5.30 -7.98 -6.56
C LEU A 201 4.36 -7.23 -5.59
N THR A 202 3.92 -7.89 -4.52
CA THR A 202 3.15 -7.25 -3.45
C THR A 202 4.00 -6.30 -2.63
N SER A 203 3.37 -5.47 -1.81
CA SER A 203 4.06 -4.55 -0.91
C SER A 203 5.03 -5.27 0.04
N ALA A 204 4.62 -6.41 0.61
CA ALA A 204 5.45 -7.23 1.49
C ALA A 204 6.60 -7.90 0.71
N GLY A 205 6.32 -8.40 -0.50
CA GLY A 205 7.32 -8.99 -1.39
C GLY A 205 8.36 -7.97 -1.88
N LYS A 206 7.93 -6.78 -2.25
CA LYS A 206 8.85 -5.68 -2.62
C LYS A 206 9.78 -5.30 -1.47
N LYS A 207 9.26 -5.30 -0.21
CA LYS A 207 10.09 -5.06 0.98
C LYS A 207 11.14 -6.17 1.16
N MET A 208 10.77 -7.43 1.01
CA MET A 208 11.68 -8.57 1.10
C MET A 208 12.80 -8.48 0.05
N ARG A 209 12.48 -8.07 -1.17
CA ARG A 209 13.44 -7.87 -2.27
C ARG A 209 14.30 -6.62 -2.11
N GLY A 210 14.11 -5.83 -1.06
CA GLY A 210 14.82 -4.57 -0.82
C GLY A 210 14.51 -3.48 -1.84
N LEU A 211 13.34 -3.50 -2.49
CA LEU A 211 12.95 -2.50 -3.49
C LEU A 211 12.32 -1.25 -2.87
N ARG A 212 11.96 -1.29 -1.59
CA ARG A 212 11.47 -0.13 -0.85
C ARG A 212 12.63 0.60 -0.19
N LYS A 213 12.53 1.94 -0.12
CA LYS A 213 13.48 2.76 0.62
C LYS A 213 13.50 2.32 2.09
N SER A 214 14.66 1.90 2.58
CA SER A 214 14.90 1.68 4.00
C SER A 214 16.29 2.22 4.36
N ARG A 215 16.48 2.56 5.63
CA ARG A 215 17.81 2.91 6.16
C ARG A 215 18.75 1.71 5.90
N GLY A 216 19.96 1.96 5.42
CA GLY A 216 20.95 0.91 5.13
C GLY A 216 20.96 0.33 3.72
N LEU A 217 19.93 0.59 2.88
CA LEU A 217 19.91 0.12 1.49
C LEU A 217 20.68 1.01 0.49
N LYS A 218 21.16 2.18 0.91
CA LYS A 218 21.81 3.16 0.00
C LYS A 218 23.05 2.59 -0.73
N TYR A 219 23.76 1.67 -0.12
CA TYR A 219 25.00 1.10 -0.65
C TYR A 219 24.89 -0.34 -1.13
N THR A 220 23.71 -0.96 -1.06
CA THR A 220 23.50 -2.32 -1.55
C THR A 220 23.52 -2.37 -3.08
N ILE A 221 23.92 -3.52 -3.63
CA ILE A 221 23.93 -3.78 -5.09
C ILE A 221 22.55 -3.45 -5.71
N LYS A 222 21.46 -3.83 -5.04
CA LYS A 222 20.09 -3.54 -5.50
C LYS A 222 19.78 -2.04 -5.57
N TYR A 223 20.27 -1.25 -4.62
CA TYR A 223 20.09 0.20 -4.62
C TYR A 223 20.91 0.86 -5.73
N LYS A 224 22.18 0.45 -5.87
CA LYS A 224 23.08 0.94 -6.93
C LYS A 224 22.48 0.66 -8.32
N TRP A 225 21.96 -0.55 -8.53
CA TRP A 225 21.32 -0.94 -9.79
C TRP A 225 20.05 -0.09 -10.09
N LYS A 226 19.19 0.12 -9.08
CA LYS A 226 17.98 0.95 -9.23
C LYS A 226 18.30 2.41 -9.52
N ARG A 227 19.34 2.95 -8.89
CA ARG A 227 19.84 4.31 -9.17
C ARG A 227 20.33 4.42 -10.61
N LYS A 228 21.14 3.46 -11.06
CA LYS A 228 21.66 3.39 -12.44
C LYS A 228 20.53 3.29 -13.48
N GLN A 229 19.47 2.52 -13.19
CA GLN A 229 18.28 2.45 -14.04
C GLN A 229 17.55 3.79 -14.13
N LYS A 230 17.35 4.46 -12.99
CA LYS A 230 16.70 5.78 -12.95
C LYS A 230 17.52 6.83 -13.73
N GLU A 231 18.83 6.82 -13.56
CA GLU A 231 19.75 7.70 -14.29
C GLU A 231 19.66 7.47 -15.81
N ARG A 232 19.62 6.20 -16.26
CA ARG A 232 19.42 5.83 -17.68
C ARG A 232 18.07 6.31 -18.22
N MET A 233 17.00 6.18 -17.45
CA MET A 233 15.67 6.64 -17.84
C MET A 233 15.60 8.16 -17.95
N LEU A 234 16.23 8.88 -17.01
CA LEU A 234 16.33 10.33 -17.05
C LEU A 234 17.13 10.80 -18.27
N LYS A 235 18.27 10.13 -18.55
CA LYS A 235 19.09 10.42 -19.73
C LYS A 235 18.30 10.27 -21.03
N LYS A 236 17.57 9.16 -21.20
CA LYS A 236 16.69 8.94 -22.36
C LYS A 236 15.59 10.00 -22.49
N ARG A 237 15.00 10.44 -21.34
CA ARG A 237 14.02 11.54 -21.36
C ARG A 237 14.64 12.87 -21.80
N HIS A 238 15.85 13.19 -21.33
CA HIS A 238 16.57 14.38 -21.74
C HIS A 238 16.97 14.34 -23.22
N GLU A 239 17.41 13.19 -23.70
CA GLU A 239 17.73 12.98 -25.13
C GLU A 239 16.49 13.15 -26.00
N ALA A 240 15.35 12.54 -25.61
CA ALA A 240 14.09 12.70 -26.30
C ALA A 240 13.58 14.15 -26.30
N SER A 241 13.75 14.88 -25.19
CA SER A 241 13.35 16.30 -25.11
C SER A 241 14.29 17.24 -25.88
N ARG A 242 15.55 16.88 -26.11
CA ARG A 242 16.47 17.62 -27.00
C ARG A 242 16.12 17.40 -28.46
N GLY A 243 15.90 16.14 -28.88
CA GLY A 243 15.47 15.84 -30.25
C GLY A 243 14.12 16.47 -30.63
N ALA A 244 13.23 16.70 -29.67
CA ALA A 244 11.95 17.39 -29.89
C ALA A 244 12.11 18.93 -30.02
N ARG A 245 13.27 19.50 -29.67
CA ARG A 245 13.52 20.96 -29.78
C ARG A 245 14.21 21.39 -31.07
N GLU A 246 14.55 20.46 -31.95
CA GLU A 246 15.25 20.77 -33.21
C GLU A 246 14.39 20.94 -34.47
N PRO A 247 13.05 20.95 -34.49
CA PRO A 247 12.30 21.23 -35.68
C PRO A 247 12.50 22.69 -36.20
N TRP A 248 12.85 23.61 -35.28
CA TRP A 248 13.01 25.06 -35.64
C TRP A 248 14.31 25.41 -36.37
N SER A 249 15.35 24.61 -36.18
CA SER A 249 16.64 24.86 -36.86
C SER A 249 16.59 24.42 -38.34
N ILE A 250 15.75 23.44 -38.65
CA ILE A 250 15.56 22.93 -40.01
C ILE A 250 14.63 23.88 -40.79
N ALA A 251 13.59 24.40 -40.15
CA ALA A 251 12.69 25.39 -40.79
C ALA A 251 13.42 26.68 -41.15
N LYS A 252 14.34 27.15 -40.32
CA LYS A 252 15.13 28.35 -40.56
C LYS A 252 16.16 28.21 -41.67
N LYS A 253 16.67 26.99 -41.94
CA LYS A 253 17.56 26.69 -43.05
C LYS A 253 16.85 26.59 -44.40
N LEU A 254 15.56 26.28 -44.41
CA LEU A 254 14.72 26.20 -45.61
C LEU A 254 14.11 27.56 -45.99
N GLU A 255 14.19 28.56 -45.12
CA GLU A 255 13.78 29.95 -45.43
C GLU A 255 14.99 30.82 -45.92
N GLU A 256 16.22 30.33 -45.79
CA GLU A 256 17.45 31.02 -46.20
C GLU A 256 18.03 30.47 -47.55
N GLU A 257 17.41 29.42 -48.14
CA GLU A 257 17.67 28.91 -49.52
C GLU A 257 16.53 29.34 -50.45
#